data_30dbbe12fe5f09adb9e580ca8bdd70c0
#
_entry.id   30dbbe12fe5f09adb9e580ca8bdd70c0
#
_cell.length_a   1.000
_cell.length_b   1.000
_cell.length_c   1.000
_cell.angle_alpha   90.00
_cell.angle_beta   90.00
_cell.angle_gamma   90.00
#
_symmetry.space_group_name_H-M   'P 1'
#
loop_
_entity.id
_entity.type
_entity.pdbx_description
1 polymer ?
#
loop_
_entity_poly.entity_id
_entity_poly.type
_entity_poly.pdbx_seq_one_letter_code
_entity_poly.pdbx_strand_id
1 'polypeptide(L)'
;MKKWIVWGGLVLVLGLSSCGSSKKITYLQDMELLKNYPVKEEADIRIQTKDKLDIVVTCKNPELALPFNIMGGTVRADANGNMTSVPAASSEKKGYVVDKNGYIDFPVLGKLKVAGLTLDALKEMIASQIKSKNYIKEPIVMADFMNFQIT
;
A
#
# COMPACT_ATOMS: atom_id res chain seq x y z
N MET A 1 -41.64 48.72 44.19
CA MET A 1 -41.80 47.26 44.08
C MET A 1 -42.21 46.79 42.66
N LYS A 2 -43.04 47.48 41.89
CA LYS A 2 -43.47 47.07 40.54
C LYS A 2 -42.38 47.07 39.49
N LYS A 3 -41.37 47.93 39.57
CA LYS A 3 -40.27 48.03 38.55
C LYS A 3 -39.28 46.84 38.59
N TRP A 4 -39.12 46.20 39.71
CA TRP A 4 -38.21 45.06 39.87
C TRP A 4 -38.81 43.75 39.29
N ILE A 5 -40.12 43.63 39.32
CA ILE A 5 -40.85 42.47 38.74
C ILE A 5 -40.75 42.51 37.19
N VAL A 6 -40.82 43.70 36.59
CA VAL A 6 -40.71 43.87 35.16
C VAL A 6 -39.29 43.53 34.66
N TRP A 7 -38.24 43.90 35.40
CA TRP A 7 -36.86 43.56 35.05
C TRP A 7 -36.58 42.08 35.23
N GLY A 8 -37.12 41.45 36.26
CA GLY A 8 -37.01 39.98 36.46
C GLY A 8 -37.70 39.19 35.35
N GLY A 9 -38.87 39.64 34.87
CA GLY A 9 -39.57 39.04 33.75
C GLY A 9 -38.84 39.18 32.42
N LEU A 10 -38.18 40.29 32.18
CA LEU A 10 -37.43 40.55 30.95
C LEU A 10 -36.18 39.64 30.85
N VAL A 11 -35.48 39.38 31.95
CA VAL A 11 -34.32 38.49 31.99
C VAL A 11 -34.72 37.03 31.80
N LEU A 12 -35.89 36.63 32.31
CA LEU A 12 -36.38 35.25 32.13
C LEU A 12 -36.78 34.93 30.70
N VAL A 13 -37.28 35.91 29.93
CA VAL A 13 -37.70 35.73 28.53
C VAL A 13 -36.48 35.61 27.60
N LEU A 14 -35.34 36.24 27.91
CA LEU A 14 -34.11 36.19 27.14
C LEU A 14 -33.32 34.88 27.32
N GLY A 15 -33.59 34.07 28.34
CA GLY A 15 -32.94 32.82 28.64
C GLY A 15 -33.44 31.61 27.85
N LEU A 16 -34.57 31.72 27.14
CA LEU A 16 -35.21 30.56 26.46
C LEU A 16 -34.90 30.43 24.97
N SER A 17 -34.07 31.29 24.39
CA SER A 17 -33.74 31.26 22.95
C SER A 17 -32.46 30.48 22.60
N SER A 18 -31.90 29.67 23.53
CA SER A 18 -30.71 28.85 23.25
C SER A 18 -31.10 27.40 22.88
N CYS A 19 -31.82 27.24 21.77
CA CYS A 19 -31.93 25.96 21.09
C CYS A 19 -31.17 26.04 19.76
N GLY A 20 -29.83 25.88 19.82
CA GLY A 20 -29.00 25.66 18.65
C GLY A 20 -29.28 24.29 18.05
N SER A 21 -29.90 24.29 16.88
CA SER A 21 -30.21 23.09 16.10
C SER A 21 -28.94 22.32 15.73
N SER A 22 -28.72 21.18 16.38
CA SER A 22 -27.60 20.24 16.07
C SER A 22 -27.87 19.37 14.83
N LYS A 23 -28.57 19.90 13.82
CA LYS A 23 -28.99 19.14 12.62
C LYS A 23 -27.89 18.90 11.57
N LYS A 24 -26.61 19.24 11.84
CA LYS A 24 -25.54 19.11 10.82
C LYS A 24 -24.47 18.08 11.10
N ILE A 25 -24.68 17.14 12.01
CA ILE A 25 -23.68 16.11 12.31
C ILE A 25 -24.30 14.72 12.15
N THR A 26 -24.90 14.47 10.99
CA THR A 26 -25.21 13.09 10.61
C THR A 26 -24.48 12.82 9.29
N TYR A 27 -23.43 12.04 9.36
CA TYR A 27 -22.49 11.72 8.26
C TYR A 27 -23.12 10.92 7.11
N LEU A 28 -24.42 10.72 7.05
CA LEU A 28 -25.07 9.85 6.06
C LEU A 28 -26.49 10.34 5.68
N GLN A 29 -26.82 11.64 5.83
CA GLN A 29 -28.18 12.14 5.52
C GLN A 29 -28.49 12.23 4.02
N ASP A 30 -27.48 12.22 3.17
CA ASP A 30 -27.65 12.33 1.71
C ASP A 30 -27.44 11.00 0.96
N MET A 31 -27.30 9.88 1.68
CA MET A 31 -27.28 8.58 1.04
C MET A 31 -28.71 8.07 0.82
N GLU A 32 -29.25 8.25 -0.36
CA GLU A 32 -30.43 7.51 -0.78
C GLU A 32 -30.11 6.01 -0.76
N LEU A 33 -30.76 5.28 0.16
CA LEU A 33 -30.77 3.82 0.21
C LEU A 33 -31.27 3.32 -1.16
N LEU A 34 -30.40 2.65 -1.93
CA LEU A 34 -30.61 2.06 -3.26
C LEU A 34 -30.08 2.87 -4.47
N LYS A 35 -29.38 3.97 -4.27
CA LYS A 35 -28.65 4.58 -5.37
C LYS A 35 -27.33 3.85 -5.53
N ASN A 36 -27.14 3.15 -6.66
CA ASN A 36 -25.83 2.65 -7.07
C ASN A 36 -24.93 3.86 -7.32
N TYR A 37 -24.19 4.25 -6.29
CA TYR A 37 -23.08 5.17 -6.50
C TYR A 37 -22.05 4.42 -7.34
N PRO A 38 -21.65 4.94 -8.51
CA PRO A 38 -20.55 4.33 -9.23
C PRO A 38 -19.36 4.33 -8.27
N VAL A 39 -18.91 3.15 -7.88
CA VAL A 39 -17.60 3.01 -7.24
C VAL A 39 -16.64 3.60 -8.26
N LYS A 40 -16.08 4.77 -7.93
CA LYS A 40 -15.04 5.37 -8.74
C LYS A 40 -13.98 4.29 -8.86
N GLU A 41 -13.80 3.75 -10.09
CA GLU A 41 -12.76 2.77 -10.35
C GLU A 41 -11.51 3.27 -9.65
N GLU A 42 -10.97 2.46 -8.75
CA GLU A 42 -9.72 2.82 -8.06
C GLU A 42 -8.74 3.20 -9.17
N ALA A 43 -8.34 4.47 -9.17
CA ALA A 43 -7.43 4.95 -10.18
C ALA A 43 -6.20 4.04 -10.10
N ASP A 44 -5.96 3.26 -11.16
CA ASP A 44 -4.83 2.33 -11.26
C ASP A 44 -3.54 3.05 -10.88
N ILE A 45 -3.08 2.84 -9.67
CA ILE A 45 -1.83 3.43 -9.18
C ILE A 45 -0.71 2.84 -10.01
N ARG A 46 -0.01 3.70 -10.75
CA ARG A 46 1.10 3.31 -11.62
C ARG A 46 2.43 3.60 -10.94
N ILE A 47 3.34 2.69 -11.11
CA ILE A 47 4.70 2.78 -10.60
C ILE A 47 5.41 3.98 -11.25
N GLN A 48 6.04 4.80 -10.42
CA GLN A 48 6.79 5.99 -10.83
C GLN A 48 8.29 5.83 -10.54
N THR A 49 9.08 6.72 -11.13
CA THR A 49 10.51 6.82 -10.80
C THR A 49 10.68 7.24 -9.34
N LYS A 50 11.65 6.65 -8.65
CA LYS A 50 11.94 6.80 -7.20
C LYS A 50 10.99 6.04 -6.28
N ASP A 51 9.94 5.40 -6.77
CA ASP A 51 9.15 4.50 -5.94
C ASP A 51 10.02 3.38 -5.40
N LYS A 52 9.67 2.93 -4.20
CA LYS A 52 10.29 1.79 -3.56
C LYS A 52 9.29 0.65 -3.49
N LEU A 53 9.64 -0.48 -4.08
CA LEU A 53 8.77 -1.64 -4.21
C LEU A 53 9.27 -2.79 -3.34
N ASP A 54 8.36 -3.44 -2.64
CA ASP A 54 8.60 -4.75 -2.01
C ASP A 54 8.13 -5.83 -2.99
N ILE A 55 9.04 -6.67 -3.47
CA ILE A 55 8.70 -7.73 -4.42
C ILE A 55 9.21 -9.05 -3.84
N VAL A 56 8.31 -10.01 -3.69
CA VAL A 56 8.60 -11.33 -3.17
C VAL A 56 8.14 -12.38 -4.15
N VAL A 57 9.04 -13.29 -4.50
CA VAL A 57 8.75 -14.46 -5.32
C VAL A 57 8.65 -15.69 -4.43
N THR A 58 7.61 -16.50 -4.62
CA THR A 58 7.48 -17.78 -3.94
C THR A 58 6.98 -18.86 -4.89
N CYS A 59 7.10 -20.12 -4.52
CA CYS A 59 6.61 -21.26 -5.27
C CYS A 59 6.46 -22.49 -4.34
N LYS A 60 5.96 -23.61 -4.86
CA LYS A 60 5.80 -24.86 -4.09
C LYS A 60 7.10 -25.35 -3.43
N ASN A 61 8.24 -25.13 -4.07
CA ASN A 61 9.56 -25.41 -3.50
C ASN A 61 10.26 -24.08 -3.20
N PRO A 62 10.24 -23.63 -1.92
CA PRO A 62 10.77 -22.32 -1.53
C PRO A 62 12.26 -22.10 -1.88
N GLU A 63 13.05 -23.17 -1.92
CA GLU A 63 14.48 -23.11 -2.24
C GLU A 63 14.73 -22.53 -3.66
N LEU A 64 13.86 -22.85 -4.61
CA LEU A 64 13.94 -22.32 -5.98
C LEU A 64 13.65 -20.82 -6.05
N ALA A 65 12.93 -20.28 -5.09
CA ALA A 65 12.59 -18.87 -5.04
C ALA A 65 13.65 -18.00 -4.36
N LEU A 66 14.56 -18.59 -3.57
CA LEU A 66 15.58 -17.85 -2.83
C LEU A 66 16.43 -16.90 -3.71
N PRO A 67 16.89 -17.30 -4.91
CA PRO A 67 17.72 -16.43 -5.76
C PRO A 67 16.98 -15.17 -6.25
N PHE A 68 15.66 -15.16 -6.24
CA PHE A 68 14.83 -14.04 -6.73
C PHE A 68 14.50 -13.04 -5.63
N ASN A 69 14.71 -13.41 -4.36
CA ASN A 69 14.34 -12.55 -3.24
C ASN A 69 15.57 -11.80 -2.72
N ILE A 70 15.50 -10.48 -2.68
CA ILE A 70 16.43 -9.69 -1.88
C ILE A 70 16.04 -9.88 -0.41
N MET A 71 16.46 -11.00 0.14
CA MET A 71 16.47 -11.14 1.59
C MET A 71 17.55 -10.19 2.09
N GLY A 72 17.23 -9.37 3.08
CA GLY A 72 18.22 -8.47 3.70
C GLY A 72 19.43 -9.21 4.33
N GLY A 73 19.73 -10.43 3.88
CA GLY A 73 20.82 -11.29 4.27
C GLY A 73 21.69 -11.71 3.09
N THR A 74 22.93 -11.99 3.36
CA THR A 74 23.85 -12.62 2.39
C THR A 74 23.54 -14.11 2.36
N VAL A 75 23.35 -14.65 1.15
CA VAL A 75 23.34 -16.10 0.97
C VAL A 75 24.80 -16.55 1.02
N ARG A 76 25.15 -17.39 2.02
CA ARG A 76 26.46 -18.01 2.12
C ARG A 76 26.32 -19.48 1.79
N ALA A 77 27.21 -19.98 0.93
CA ALA A 77 27.43 -21.40 0.79
C ALA A 77 28.25 -21.89 2.00
N ASP A 78 27.77 -22.92 2.68
CA ASP A 78 28.59 -23.62 3.68
C ASP A 78 29.68 -24.48 2.99
N ALA A 79 30.57 -25.05 3.79
CA ALA A 79 31.66 -25.90 3.30
C ALA A 79 31.17 -27.16 2.55
N ASN A 80 29.89 -27.49 2.66
CA ASN A 80 29.22 -28.63 2.01
C ASN A 80 28.44 -28.21 0.75
N GLY A 81 28.48 -26.92 0.37
CA GLY A 81 27.77 -26.40 -0.77
C GLY A 81 26.28 -26.08 -0.52
N ASN A 82 25.80 -26.18 0.71
CA ASN A 82 24.43 -25.81 1.05
C ASN A 82 24.30 -24.30 1.14
N MET A 83 23.30 -23.75 0.45
CA MET A 83 22.97 -22.33 0.51
C MET A 83 22.19 -22.02 1.78
N THR A 84 22.82 -21.34 2.73
CA THR A 84 22.16 -20.89 3.95
C THR A 84 21.94 -19.38 3.87
N SER A 85 20.69 -18.95 4.04
CA SER A 85 20.38 -17.53 4.18
C SER A 85 20.79 -17.06 5.57
N VAL A 86 21.77 -16.16 5.65
CA VAL A 86 22.12 -15.50 6.91
C VAL A 86 21.25 -14.24 6.98
N PRO A 87 20.36 -14.11 7.98
CA PRO A 87 19.58 -12.89 8.16
C PRO A 87 20.53 -11.71 8.29
N ALA A 88 20.22 -10.60 7.61
CA ALA A 88 20.96 -9.38 7.84
C ALA A 88 20.72 -8.94 9.29
N ALA A 89 21.77 -8.47 9.93
CA ALA A 89 21.71 -7.96 11.31
C ALA A 89 20.82 -6.70 11.46
N SER A 90 20.40 -6.10 10.35
CA SER A 90 19.46 -4.97 10.30
C SER A 90 18.14 -5.44 9.70
N SER A 91 17.07 -5.31 10.46
CA SER A 91 15.68 -5.66 10.10
C SER A 91 15.05 -4.73 9.05
N GLU A 92 15.84 -3.96 8.32
CA GLU A 92 15.30 -3.12 7.25
C GLU A 92 15.08 -3.96 5.98
N LYS A 93 13.81 -4.15 5.62
CA LYS A 93 13.44 -4.68 4.31
C LYS A 93 14.04 -3.81 3.22
N LYS A 94 15.02 -4.33 2.50
CA LYS A 94 15.55 -3.66 1.30
C LYS A 94 14.57 -3.87 0.15
N GLY A 95 13.79 -2.82 -0.17
CA GLY A 95 12.97 -2.82 -1.37
C GLY A 95 13.75 -2.45 -2.63
N TYR A 96 13.13 -2.66 -3.78
CA TYR A 96 13.63 -2.26 -5.09
C TYR A 96 13.32 -0.78 -5.34
N VAL A 97 14.33 0.02 -5.62
CA VAL A 97 14.14 1.44 -5.97
C VAL A 97 14.06 1.57 -7.49
N VAL A 98 13.00 2.21 -7.98
CA VAL A 98 12.85 2.51 -9.42
C VAL A 98 13.80 3.64 -9.79
N ASP A 99 14.69 3.39 -10.74
CA ASP A 99 15.69 4.36 -11.20
C ASP A 99 15.06 5.51 -12.02
N LYS A 100 15.89 6.50 -12.39
CA LYS A 100 15.46 7.67 -13.19
C LYS A 100 14.92 7.29 -14.58
N ASN A 101 15.31 6.14 -15.10
CA ASN A 101 14.90 5.65 -16.41
C ASN A 101 13.67 4.71 -16.30
N GLY A 102 13.18 4.46 -15.08
CA GLY A 102 12.03 3.61 -14.82
C GLY A 102 12.33 2.12 -14.71
N TYR A 103 13.58 1.75 -14.39
CA TYR A 103 14.01 0.37 -14.25
C TYR A 103 14.27 0.01 -12.78
N ILE A 104 14.16 -1.27 -12.47
CA ILE A 104 14.69 -1.89 -11.25
C ILE A 104 15.74 -2.93 -11.63
N ASP A 105 16.73 -3.15 -10.77
CA ASP A 105 17.64 -4.27 -10.87
C ASP A 105 17.07 -5.45 -10.08
N PHE A 106 16.54 -6.44 -10.83
CA PHE A 106 15.90 -7.61 -10.23
C PHE A 106 16.85 -8.82 -10.30
N PRO A 107 17.07 -9.55 -9.18
CA PRO A 107 17.96 -10.69 -9.16
C PRO A 107 17.61 -11.71 -10.25
N VAL A 108 18.61 -12.33 -10.85
CA VAL A 108 18.49 -13.36 -11.90
C VAL A 108 17.89 -12.83 -13.22
N LEU A 109 16.91 -11.94 -13.19
CA LEU A 109 16.25 -11.40 -14.39
C LEU A 109 16.98 -10.18 -14.97
N GLY A 110 17.76 -9.45 -14.13
CA GLY A 110 18.46 -8.24 -14.52
C GLY A 110 17.56 -6.99 -14.49
N LYS A 111 17.83 -6.05 -15.40
CA LYS A 111 17.08 -4.78 -15.46
C LYS A 111 15.69 -4.98 -16.04
N LEU A 112 14.66 -4.60 -15.26
CA LEU A 112 13.25 -4.66 -15.65
C LEU A 112 12.69 -3.24 -15.71
N LYS A 113 12.01 -2.91 -16.83
CA LYS A 113 11.30 -1.64 -16.96
C LYS A 113 9.94 -1.75 -16.26
N VAL A 114 9.76 -0.99 -15.20
CA VAL A 114 8.57 -1.06 -14.33
C VAL A 114 7.77 0.23 -14.28
N ALA A 115 8.37 1.37 -14.60
CA ALA A 115 7.65 2.65 -14.59
C ALA A 115 6.48 2.66 -15.58
N GLY A 116 5.31 3.13 -15.10
CA GLY A 116 4.07 3.16 -15.85
C GLY A 116 3.23 1.88 -15.76
N LEU A 117 3.76 0.80 -15.21
CA LEU A 117 3.00 -0.43 -14.95
C LEU A 117 2.16 -0.29 -13.66
N THR A 118 1.07 -1.03 -13.60
CA THR A 118 0.38 -1.30 -12.33
C THR A 118 1.11 -2.40 -11.57
N LEU A 119 0.83 -2.55 -10.27
CA LEU A 119 1.41 -3.65 -9.48
C LEU A 119 1.05 -5.01 -10.07
N ASP A 120 -0.18 -5.17 -10.59
CA ASP A 120 -0.61 -6.44 -11.16
C ASP A 120 0.11 -6.74 -12.48
N ALA A 121 0.26 -5.76 -13.35
CA ALA A 121 1.06 -5.91 -14.57
C ALA A 121 2.54 -6.24 -14.27
N LEU A 122 3.09 -5.67 -13.20
CA LEU A 122 4.43 -6.00 -12.72
C LEU A 122 4.55 -7.45 -12.28
N LYS A 123 3.59 -7.93 -11.45
CA LYS A 123 3.54 -9.33 -10.98
C LYS A 123 3.51 -10.31 -12.14
N GLU A 124 2.60 -10.05 -13.11
CA GLU A 124 2.46 -10.90 -14.30
C GLU A 124 3.73 -10.91 -15.16
N MET A 125 4.34 -9.75 -15.37
CA MET A 125 5.57 -9.63 -16.15
C MET A 125 6.72 -10.44 -15.52
N ILE A 126 6.92 -10.31 -14.20
CA ILE A 126 7.98 -11.06 -13.50
C ILE A 126 7.68 -12.56 -13.54
N ALA A 127 6.45 -12.98 -13.23
CA ALA A 127 6.06 -14.39 -13.27
C ALA A 127 6.24 -15.00 -14.67
N SER A 128 5.86 -14.28 -15.72
CA SER A 128 6.03 -14.69 -17.11
C SER A 128 7.51 -14.87 -17.47
N GLN A 129 8.38 -13.94 -17.06
CA GLN A 129 9.81 -14.04 -17.34
C GLN A 129 10.47 -15.21 -16.60
N ILE A 130 10.11 -15.45 -15.33
CA ILE A 130 10.61 -16.59 -14.55
C ILE A 130 10.19 -17.90 -15.21
N LYS A 131 8.94 -17.99 -15.64
CA LYS A 131 8.38 -19.16 -16.32
C LYS A 131 8.99 -19.39 -17.69
N SER A 132 9.14 -18.35 -18.52
CA SER A 132 9.70 -18.45 -19.88
C SER A 132 11.16 -18.90 -19.89
N LYS A 133 11.93 -18.50 -18.89
CA LYS A 133 13.32 -18.94 -18.70
C LYS A 133 13.43 -20.30 -17.99
N ASN A 134 12.30 -20.93 -17.70
CA ASN A 134 12.20 -22.25 -17.06
C ASN A 134 12.88 -22.36 -15.68
N TYR A 135 12.99 -21.24 -14.96
CA TYR A 135 13.54 -21.24 -13.61
C TYR A 135 12.56 -21.85 -12.59
N ILE A 136 11.29 -21.47 -12.67
CA ILE A 136 10.20 -21.96 -11.81
C ILE A 136 8.97 -22.21 -12.68
N LYS A 137 8.35 -23.38 -12.56
CA LYS A 137 7.16 -23.75 -13.36
C LYS A 137 5.92 -22.94 -12.98
N GLU A 138 5.71 -22.73 -11.68
CA GLU A 138 4.55 -22.04 -11.12
C GLU A 138 5.04 -20.98 -10.10
N PRO A 139 5.59 -19.85 -10.56
CA PRO A 139 6.00 -18.78 -9.68
C PRO A 139 4.78 -17.98 -9.22
N ILE A 140 4.75 -17.63 -7.94
CA ILE A 140 3.81 -16.69 -7.33
C ILE A 140 4.59 -15.44 -7.00
N VAL A 141 4.18 -14.29 -7.53
CA VAL A 141 4.83 -13.00 -7.31
C VAL A 141 3.89 -12.10 -6.53
N MET A 142 4.38 -11.57 -5.42
CA MET A 142 3.73 -10.53 -4.64
C MET A 142 4.51 -9.24 -4.80
N ALA A 143 3.81 -8.12 -4.97
CA ALA A 143 4.42 -6.81 -5.10
C ALA A 143 3.57 -5.75 -4.40
N ASP A 144 4.21 -4.87 -3.63
CA ASP A 144 3.61 -3.77 -2.91
C ASP A 144 4.50 -2.53 -2.92
N PHE A 145 3.91 -1.33 -2.70
CA PHE A 145 4.69 -0.12 -2.47
C PHE A 145 5.19 -0.05 -1.02
N MET A 146 6.47 0.20 -0.82
CA MET A 146 7.05 0.34 0.52
C MET A 146 6.85 1.72 1.15
N ASN A 147 6.60 2.75 0.35
CA ASN A 147 6.50 4.15 0.79
C ASN A 147 5.11 4.72 0.53
N PHE A 148 4.08 4.14 1.15
CA PHE A 148 2.77 4.80 1.21
C PHE A 148 2.76 5.72 2.44
N GLN A 149 3.29 6.94 2.31
CA GLN A 149 3.00 8.01 3.27
C GLN A 149 1.77 8.75 2.75
N ILE A 150 0.62 8.48 3.37
CA ILE A 150 -0.57 9.32 3.22
C ILE A 150 -0.29 10.57 4.05
N THR A 151 -0.06 11.70 3.38
CA THR A 151 0.03 13.02 4.00
C THR A 151 -1.38 13.62 4.08
#